data_efb147bd6589b7bdb95ea7f0ece8b578
#
_entry.id   efb147bd6589b7bdb95ea7f0ece8b578
#
_cell.length_a   1.000
_cell.length_b   1.000
_cell.length_c   1.000
_cell.angle_alpha   90.00
_cell.angle_beta   90.00
_cell.angle_gamma   90.00
#
_symmetry.space_group_name_H-M   'P 1'
#
loop_
_entity.id
_entity.type
_entity.pdbx_description
1 polymer ?
#
loop_
_entity_poly.entity_id
_entity_poly.type
_entity_poly.pdbx_seq_one_letter_code
_entity_poly.pdbx_strand_id
1 'polypeptide(L)'
;MTQATFPPTPGDRLIFENDRVRVWSMTIPANGMFDYHQHFHDHVILWPEAGHVQGQELGDDDWSLEQIAQPGYVAFKTVGSSGPLVPHRVRSLDDHSTTHYIVELISEKSPSETDLPTVSNDLGSVADLRNRY
;
A
#
# COMPACT_ATOMS: atom_id res chain seq x y z
N MET A 1 -3.36 17.56 -25.92
CA MET A 1 -3.74 16.24 -25.55
C MET A 1 -3.47 15.96 -24.09
N THR A 2 -4.44 15.51 -23.37
CA THR A 2 -4.27 15.26 -21.97
C THR A 2 -3.91 13.81 -21.71
N GLN A 3 -2.99 13.62 -20.81
CA GLN A 3 -2.71 12.31 -20.28
C GLN A 3 -3.77 11.90 -19.30
N ALA A 4 -4.11 10.63 -19.31
CA ALA A 4 -5.00 10.08 -18.31
C ALA A 4 -4.31 10.20 -16.94
N THR A 5 -5.06 10.62 -15.96
CA THR A 5 -4.58 10.68 -14.58
C THR A 5 -5.41 9.75 -13.73
N PHE A 6 -4.79 9.24 -12.70
CA PHE A 6 -5.41 8.30 -11.79
C PHE A 6 -5.39 8.88 -10.38
N PRO A 7 -6.39 8.56 -9.56
CA PRO A 7 -6.41 9.09 -8.22
C PRO A 7 -5.14 8.70 -7.46
N PRO A 8 -4.52 9.64 -6.75
CA PRO A 8 -3.36 9.33 -5.91
C PRO A 8 -3.76 8.83 -4.53
N THR A 9 -4.98 8.33 -4.40
CA THR A 9 -5.54 7.91 -3.13
C THR A 9 -5.47 6.40 -3.02
N PRO A 10 -4.57 5.87 -2.18
CA PRO A 10 -4.37 4.42 -2.08
C PRO A 10 -5.46 3.70 -1.31
N GLY A 11 -6.40 4.42 -0.73
CA GLY A 11 -7.52 3.85 -0.01
C GLY A 11 -8.80 4.58 -0.32
N ASP A 12 -9.89 4.10 0.24
CA ASP A 12 -11.19 4.72 0.03
C ASP A 12 -11.50 5.80 1.06
N ARG A 13 -10.72 5.87 2.13
CA ARG A 13 -10.97 6.82 3.20
C ARG A 13 -9.67 7.23 3.87
N LEU A 14 -9.43 8.53 3.92
CA LEU A 14 -8.31 9.08 4.66
C LEU A 14 -8.72 9.19 6.13
N ILE A 15 -8.02 8.49 7.01
CA ILE A 15 -8.40 8.45 8.42
C ILE A 15 -7.45 9.23 9.32
N PHE A 16 -6.26 9.54 8.84
CA PHE A 16 -5.31 10.35 9.61
C PHE A 16 -4.31 10.99 8.67
N GLU A 17 -3.91 12.20 8.97
CA GLU A 17 -2.89 12.88 8.18
C GLU A 17 -2.13 13.88 9.04
N ASN A 18 -0.83 13.92 8.85
CA ASN A 18 0.01 15.00 9.36
C ASN A 18 1.04 15.32 8.27
N ASP A 19 2.08 16.05 8.62
CA ASP A 19 3.09 16.44 7.64
C ASP A 19 4.06 15.30 7.29
N ARG A 20 3.89 14.14 7.89
CA ARG A 20 4.79 13.02 7.67
C ARG A 20 4.11 11.80 7.09
N VAL A 21 2.87 11.57 7.43
CA VAL A 21 2.16 10.37 7.00
C VAL A 21 0.71 10.70 6.64
N ARG A 22 0.17 9.87 5.78
CA ARG A 22 -1.27 9.75 5.56
C ARG A 22 -1.65 8.31 5.80
N VAL A 23 -2.68 8.12 6.59
CA VAL A 23 -3.18 6.77 6.86
C VAL A 23 -4.54 6.61 6.20
N TRP A 24 -4.63 5.61 5.35
CA TRP A 24 -5.83 5.30 4.60
C TRP A 24 -6.40 3.98 5.05
N SER A 25 -7.70 3.87 5.07
CA SER A 25 -8.33 2.55 5.10
C SER A 25 -8.75 2.19 3.68
N MET A 26 -8.73 0.89 3.41
CA MET A 26 -9.27 0.36 2.17
C MET A 26 -10.21 -0.78 2.54
N THR A 27 -11.49 -0.57 2.30
CA THR A 27 -12.50 -1.59 2.53
C THR A 27 -13.02 -2.06 1.18
N ILE A 28 -12.82 -3.35 0.92
CA ILE A 28 -13.24 -3.94 -0.35
C ILE A 28 -14.38 -4.89 -0.05
N PRO A 29 -15.54 -4.70 -0.67
CA PRO A 29 -16.66 -5.61 -0.46
C PRO A 29 -16.33 -7.02 -0.93
N ALA A 30 -17.12 -7.97 -0.48
CA ALA A 30 -17.00 -9.35 -0.94
C ALA A 30 -16.97 -9.39 -2.45
N ASN A 31 -15.95 -10.02 -3.01
CA ASN A 31 -15.73 -10.12 -4.45
C ASN A 31 -15.75 -8.78 -5.17
N GLY A 32 -15.47 -7.70 -4.42
CA GLY A 32 -15.50 -6.35 -4.95
C GLY A 32 -14.16 -5.91 -5.51
N MET A 33 -14.10 -4.65 -5.90
CA MET A 33 -12.92 -4.10 -6.53
C MET A 33 -12.71 -2.65 -6.12
N PHE A 34 -11.44 -2.28 -5.98
CA PHE A 34 -11.02 -0.90 -5.81
C PHE A 34 -10.32 -0.49 -7.10
N ASP A 35 -10.87 0.51 -7.78
CA ASP A 35 -10.47 0.85 -9.13
C ASP A 35 -9.05 1.41 -9.24
N TYR A 36 -8.62 1.69 -10.46
CA TYR A 36 -7.27 2.16 -10.73
C TYR A 36 -6.93 3.38 -9.90
N HIS A 37 -5.77 3.32 -9.27
CA HIS A 37 -5.18 4.40 -8.52
C HIS A 37 -3.67 4.30 -8.67
N GLN A 38 -2.95 5.31 -8.21
CA GLN A 38 -1.51 5.35 -8.42
C GLN A 38 -0.82 5.77 -7.12
N HIS A 39 0.21 5.03 -6.76
CA HIS A 39 1.00 5.32 -5.56
C HIS A 39 2.19 6.20 -5.92
N PHE A 40 2.38 7.25 -5.15
CA PHE A 40 3.47 8.20 -5.35
C PHE A 40 4.48 8.18 -4.20
N HIS A 41 4.16 7.52 -3.11
CA HIS A 41 4.96 7.54 -1.89
C HIS A 41 5.25 6.12 -1.40
N ASP A 42 6.40 5.98 -0.77
CA ASP A 42 6.67 4.75 -0.02
C ASP A 42 5.53 4.54 0.97
N HIS A 43 5.15 3.31 1.17
CA HIS A 43 4.01 3.06 2.04
C HIS A 43 4.08 1.69 2.69
N VAL A 44 3.40 1.60 3.83
CA VAL A 44 3.22 0.37 4.57
C VAL A 44 1.79 -0.08 4.36
N ILE A 45 1.61 -1.35 4.12
CA ILE A 45 0.29 -1.97 4.05
C ILE A 45 0.14 -2.89 5.25
N LEU A 46 -0.91 -2.69 6.03
CA LEU A 46 -1.15 -3.45 7.24
C LEU A 46 -2.52 -4.11 7.17
N TRP A 47 -2.52 -5.42 7.36
CA TRP A 47 -3.75 -6.23 7.37
C TRP A 47 -4.06 -6.67 8.80
N PRO A 48 -5.05 -6.07 9.46
CA PRO A 48 -5.42 -6.53 10.80
C PRO A 48 -6.19 -7.84 10.77
N GLU A 49 -6.83 -8.15 9.66
CA GLU A 49 -7.56 -9.40 9.46
C GLU A 49 -7.04 -10.10 8.23
N ALA A 50 -7.37 -11.36 8.08
CA ALA A 50 -6.98 -12.11 6.90
C ALA A 50 -7.67 -11.57 5.66
N GLY A 51 -7.00 -11.69 4.52
CA GLY A 51 -7.59 -11.26 3.27
C GLY A 51 -6.83 -11.83 2.09
N HIS A 52 -7.48 -11.82 0.93
CA HIS A 52 -6.88 -12.31 -0.29
C HIS A 52 -7.30 -11.39 -1.42
N VAL A 53 -6.34 -10.68 -1.97
CA VAL A 53 -6.60 -9.73 -3.06
C VAL A 53 -5.65 -10.01 -4.21
N GLN A 54 -6.08 -9.61 -5.38
CA GLN A 54 -5.24 -9.61 -6.58
C GLN A 54 -5.22 -8.20 -7.14
N GLY A 55 -4.12 -7.87 -7.80
CA GLY A 55 -3.96 -6.59 -8.46
C GLY A 55 -3.69 -6.75 -9.94
N GLN A 56 -4.12 -5.77 -10.69
CA GLN A 56 -3.85 -5.68 -12.11
C GLN A 56 -3.26 -4.32 -12.41
N GLU A 57 -2.07 -4.33 -13.00
CA GLU A 57 -1.43 -3.09 -13.42
C GLU A 57 -2.04 -2.62 -14.75
N LEU A 58 -2.04 -1.32 -14.91
CA LEU A 58 -2.55 -0.72 -16.14
C LEU A 58 -1.78 -1.24 -17.33
N GLY A 59 -2.47 -1.74 -18.31
CA GLY A 59 -1.87 -2.31 -19.52
C GLY A 59 -1.68 -3.80 -19.48
N ASP A 60 -1.86 -4.43 -18.34
CA ASP A 60 -1.76 -5.89 -18.23
C ASP A 60 -3.10 -6.53 -18.51
N ASP A 61 -3.04 -7.71 -19.10
CA ASP A 61 -4.24 -8.53 -19.32
C ASP A 61 -4.55 -9.37 -18.09
N ASP A 62 -3.54 -9.67 -17.29
CA ASP A 62 -3.65 -10.60 -16.18
C ASP A 62 -3.67 -9.89 -14.85
N TRP A 63 -4.28 -10.54 -13.86
CA TRP A 63 -4.23 -10.12 -12.48
C TRP A 63 -3.01 -10.75 -11.82
N SER A 64 -1.84 -10.21 -12.13
CA SER A 64 -0.58 -10.84 -11.78
C SER A 64 -0.06 -10.50 -10.39
N LEU A 65 -0.61 -9.46 -9.76
CA LEU A 65 -0.23 -9.11 -8.40
C LEU A 65 -1.15 -9.85 -7.45
N GLU A 66 -0.59 -10.38 -6.37
CA GLU A 66 -1.38 -11.13 -5.42
C GLU A 66 -0.87 -10.92 -4.01
N GLN A 67 -1.81 -10.79 -3.08
CA GLN A 67 -1.47 -10.64 -1.68
C GLN A 67 -2.42 -11.52 -0.88
N ILE A 68 -1.84 -12.50 -0.20
CA ILE A 68 -2.57 -13.38 0.71
C ILE A 68 -2.11 -13.02 2.11
N ALA A 69 -2.98 -12.42 2.87
CA ALA A 69 -2.63 -11.84 4.16
C ALA A 69 -3.21 -12.65 5.30
N GLN A 70 -2.39 -12.87 6.31
CA GLN A 70 -2.84 -13.35 7.62
C GLN A 70 -3.03 -12.16 8.53
N PRO A 71 -3.80 -12.28 9.62
CA PRO A 71 -3.93 -11.17 10.56
C PRO A 71 -2.56 -10.68 11.03
N GLY A 72 -2.34 -9.37 10.94
CA GLY A 72 -1.07 -8.77 11.31
C GLY A 72 -0.04 -8.74 10.18
N TYR A 73 -0.40 -9.13 8.99
CA TYR A 73 0.51 -9.08 7.85
C TYR A 73 0.86 -7.64 7.52
N VAL A 74 2.15 -7.39 7.31
CA VAL A 74 2.65 -6.06 6.97
C VAL A 74 3.54 -6.17 5.75
N ALA A 75 3.33 -5.28 4.79
CA ALA A 75 4.18 -5.17 3.62
C ALA A 75 4.67 -3.74 3.50
N PHE A 76 5.87 -3.58 2.97
CA PHE A 76 6.42 -2.26 2.67
C PHE A 76 6.64 -2.17 1.17
N LYS A 77 6.16 -1.09 0.57
CA LYS A 77 6.34 -0.84 -0.85
C LYS A 77 7.20 0.39 -1.05
N THR A 78 8.27 0.21 -1.79
CA THR A 78 9.18 1.30 -2.12
C THR A 78 8.74 1.94 -3.43
N VAL A 79 8.53 3.23 -3.39
CA VAL A 79 8.22 4.02 -4.57
C VAL A 79 9.36 5.01 -4.81
N GLY A 80 9.58 5.87 -3.85
CA GLY A 80 10.76 6.71 -3.73
C GLY A 80 11.21 7.38 -5.02
N SER A 81 12.51 7.40 -5.20
CA SER A 81 13.13 8.10 -6.31
C SER A 81 12.92 7.43 -7.66
N SER A 82 12.43 6.21 -7.67
CA SER A 82 12.13 5.55 -8.95
C SER A 82 10.83 6.07 -9.58
N GLY A 83 10.13 6.96 -8.89
CA GLY A 83 8.91 7.54 -9.40
C GLY A 83 7.68 6.76 -9.01
N PRO A 84 6.50 7.25 -9.40
CA PRO A 84 5.27 6.59 -9.01
C PRO A 84 5.20 5.19 -9.61
N LEU A 85 4.53 4.31 -8.89
CA LEU A 85 4.26 2.98 -9.40
C LEU A 85 3.27 3.06 -10.56
N VAL A 86 3.27 2.02 -11.38
CA VAL A 86 2.27 1.91 -12.43
C VAL A 86 0.89 1.90 -11.76
N PRO A 87 -0.09 2.63 -12.30
CA PRO A 87 -1.44 2.55 -11.75
C PRO A 87 -1.95 1.13 -11.73
N HIS A 88 -2.64 0.76 -10.66
CA HIS A 88 -3.20 -0.57 -10.56
C HIS A 88 -4.58 -0.53 -9.91
N ARG A 89 -5.31 -1.59 -10.08
CA ARG A 89 -6.57 -1.82 -9.39
C ARG A 89 -6.49 -3.13 -8.63
N VAL A 90 -7.35 -3.27 -7.64
CA VAL A 90 -7.30 -4.40 -6.71
C VAL A 90 -8.68 -5.02 -6.64
N ARG A 91 -8.75 -6.34 -6.67
CA ARG A 91 -9.99 -7.05 -6.45
C ARG A 91 -9.85 -8.01 -5.29
N SER A 92 -10.95 -8.20 -4.60
CA SER A 92 -11.01 -9.14 -3.48
C SER A 92 -11.47 -10.49 -3.98
N LEU A 93 -10.82 -11.54 -3.48
CA LEU A 93 -11.27 -12.92 -3.67
C LEU A 93 -11.99 -13.45 -2.45
N ASP A 94 -12.21 -12.61 -1.45
CA ASP A 94 -12.91 -13.01 -0.24
C ASP A 94 -14.42 -12.94 -0.43
N ASP A 95 -15.14 -13.76 0.32
CA ASP A 95 -16.60 -13.80 0.26
C ASP A 95 -17.24 -12.88 1.28
N HIS A 96 -16.44 -12.01 1.88
CA HIS A 96 -16.90 -11.02 2.85
C HIS A 96 -16.09 -9.76 2.69
N SER A 97 -16.57 -8.66 3.23
CA SER A 97 -15.87 -7.38 3.19
C SER A 97 -14.62 -7.45 4.05
N THR A 98 -13.51 -6.92 3.54
CA THR A 98 -12.25 -6.86 4.30
C THR A 98 -11.71 -5.45 4.28
N THR A 99 -11.03 -5.09 5.37
CA THR A 99 -10.40 -3.79 5.51
C THR A 99 -8.93 -3.96 5.82
N HIS A 100 -8.11 -3.23 5.09
CA HIS A 100 -6.70 -3.10 5.44
C HIS A 100 -6.32 -1.63 5.38
N TYR A 101 -5.12 -1.32 5.85
CA TYR A 101 -4.67 0.06 6.00
C TYR A 101 -3.40 0.30 5.22
N ILE A 102 -3.27 1.51 4.71
CA ILE A 102 -2.08 1.94 4.00
C ILE A 102 -1.57 3.20 4.68
N VAL A 103 -0.30 3.18 5.07
CA VAL A 103 0.37 4.33 5.66
C VAL A 103 1.35 4.88 4.64
N GLU A 104 1.04 6.04 4.08
CA GLU A 104 1.95 6.70 3.15
C GLU A 104 2.96 7.54 3.91
N LEU A 105 4.22 7.47 3.50
CA LEU A 105 5.30 8.27 4.04
C LEU A 105 5.51 9.45 3.10
N ILE A 106 5.01 10.60 3.46
CA ILE A 106 4.86 11.72 2.52
C ILE A 106 5.91 12.81 2.65
N SER A 107 6.66 12.82 3.75
CA SER A 107 7.70 13.83 3.90
C SER A 107 9.07 13.20 3.75
N GLU A 108 9.98 13.97 3.17
CA GLU A 108 11.37 13.53 3.12
C GLU A 108 11.97 13.64 4.51
N LYS A 109 12.84 12.71 4.82
CA LYS A 109 13.58 12.78 6.05
C LYS A 109 14.54 13.95 6.01
N SER A 110 14.58 14.70 7.10
CA SER A 110 15.66 15.64 7.30
C SER A 110 16.93 14.86 7.64
N PRO A 111 18.10 15.47 7.46
CA PRO A 111 19.35 14.78 7.81
C PRO A 111 19.40 14.30 9.26
N SER A 112 18.79 15.03 10.16
CA SER A 112 18.77 14.61 11.57
C SER A 112 17.94 13.37 11.81
N GLU A 113 16.99 13.09 10.95
CA GLU A 113 16.15 11.91 11.11
C GLU A 113 16.87 10.63 10.70
N THR A 114 17.92 10.77 9.90
CA THR A 114 18.71 9.60 9.52
C THR A 114 19.53 9.08 10.68
N ASP A 115 19.66 9.86 11.74
CA ASP A 115 20.42 9.48 12.93
C ASP A 115 19.55 8.80 13.99
N LEU A 116 18.33 8.46 13.63
CA LEU A 116 17.45 7.79 14.57
C LEU A 116 18.04 6.46 15.00
N PRO A 117 17.78 6.08 16.24
CA PRO A 117 18.39 4.88 16.79
C PRO A 117 18.03 3.64 16.02
N THR A 118 18.83 2.63 16.26
CA THR A 118 18.75 1.37 15.56
C THR A 118 17.52 0.54 15.88
N VAL A 119 16.65 1.04 16.72
CA VAL A 119 15.37 0.36 16.97
C VAL A 119 14.66 0.05 15.66
N SER A 120 14.76 0.97 14.70
CA SER A 120 14.16 0.75 13.41
C SER A 120 14.77 -0.42 12.67
N ASN A 121 16.02 -0.76 12.96
CA ASN A 121 16.68 -1.88 12.32
C ASN A 121 16.11 -3.22 12.77
N ASP A 122 15.76 -3.30 14.03
CA ASP A 122 15.15 -4.53 14.54
C ASP A 122 13.79 -4.75 13.89
N LEU A 123 13.03 -3.68 13.77
CA LEU A 123 11.76 -3.73 13.08
C LEU A 123 11.96 -4.00 11.60
N GLY A 124 13.04 -3.48 11.05
CA GLY A 124 13.35 -3.69 9.65
C GLY A 124 13.57 -5.13 9.31
N SER A 125 14.27 -5.87 10.17
CA SER A 125 14.50 -7.28 9.88
C SER A 125 13.22 -8.09 9.90
N VAL A 126 12.28 -7.74 10.77
CA VAL A 126 10.98 -8.38 10.79
C VAL A 126 10.21 -8.01 9.53
N ALA A 127 10.27 -6.76 9.12
CA ALA A 127 9.60 -6.31 7.91
C ALA A 127 10.17 -7.00 6.68
N ASP A 128 11.47 -7.22 6.64
CA ASP A 128 12.10 -7.91 5.50
C ASP A 128 11.54 -9.29 5.31
N LEU A 129 11.27 -9.99 6.38
CA LEU A 129 10.69 -11.31 6.28
C LEU A 129 9.30 -11.29 5.64
N ARG A 130 8.60 -10.20 5.83
CA ARG A 130 7.23 -10.06 5.35
C ARG A 130 7.13 -9.48 3.97
N ASN A 131 8.21 -8.91 3.47
CA ASN A 131 8.19 -8.25 2.16
C ASN A 131 8.64 -9.15 1.03
N ARG A 132 8.50 -10.41 1.20
CA ARG A 132 9.02 -11.37 0.24
C ARG A 132 8.04 -11.84 -0.79
N TYR A 133 6.93 -11.24 -0.89
CA TYR A 133 5.99 -11.65 -1.91
C TYR A 133 6.11 -10.76 -3.12
#